data_051e778a33708d335744def47665be24
#
_entry.id   051e778a33708d335744def47665be24
#
_cell.length_a   1.000
_cell.length_b   1.000
_cell.length_c   1.000
_cell.angle_alpha   90.00
_cell.angle_beta   90.00
_cell.angle_gamma   90.00
#
_symmetry.space_group_name_H-M   'P 1'
#
loop_
_entity.id
_entity.type
_entity.pdbx_description
1 polymer ?
#
loop_
_entity_poly.entity_id
_entity_poly.type
_entity_poly.pdbx_seq_one_letter_code
_entity_poly.pdbx_strand_id
1 'polypeptide(L)'
;VTFITNRKVTEFVFADTPLRDEIIVTGLRYEEVDNDDAEGLIEVRPEDLVFDTNGSITDSTSIGDLDTAVVEDHRYSPSALLWKQAAGRFYNLGHPDKFFNDRSQSEWTSFTVTTSDHDLINEISRLTRQLPGNALNTFVDSTPLISLVVHHQPHYHAQTPEQGVFWGYALHPRRPGDFIGKPFIEMTGREMLLETIGHLGRIDTTAHPITDRVDELMATVINVVPAHMPYASALFNRRTTLDRPKVVPDGSKNLAFVSQFAEMPFDMVFTEQYSVRCAQVAVYTLLGLDKP
;
A
#
# COMPACT_ATOMS: atom_id res chain seq x y z
N VAL A 1 -4.85 -8.07 25.79
CA VAL A 1 -4.05 -7.21 24.87
C VAL A 1 -4.38 -5.77 25.20
N THR A 2 -3.34 -4.96 25.44
CA THR A 2 -3.47 -3.51 25.65
C THR A 2 -3.10 -2.79 24.38
N PHE A 3 -3.98 -1.92 23.87
CA PHE A 3 -3.70 -1.04 22.74
C PHE A 3 -3.31 0.34 23.27
N ILE A 4 -2.18 0.86 22.83
CA ILE A 4 -1.74 2.23 23.10
C ILE A 4 -1.84 2.98 21.77
N THR A 5 -2.78 3.90 21.68
CA THR A 5 -3.03 4.73 20.48
C THR A 5 -2.48 6.14 20.69
N ASN A 6 -2.48 6.95 19.64
CA ASN A 6 -2.02 8.34 19.63
C ASN A 6 -0.56 8.52 20.03
N ARG A 7 0.25 7.48 19.83
CA ARG A 7 1.71 7.53 20.08
C ARG A 7 2.44 7.09 18.83
N LYS A 8 3.32 7.93 18.35
CA LYS A 8 4.23 7.64 17.25
C LYS A 8 5.59 7.29 17.84
N VAL A 9 6.01 6.05 17.72
CA VAL A 9 7.37 5.65 18.11
C VAL A 9 8.37 6.29 17.15
N THR A 10 9.35 7.00 17.70
CA THR A 10 10.31 7.78 16.94
C THR A 10 11.72 7.23 17.02
N GLU A 11 12.04 6.42 18.06
CA GLU A 11 13.39 5.90 18.25
C GLU A 11 13.38 4.56 19.02
N PHE A 12 14.23 3.62 18.57
CA PHE A 12 14.68 2.51 19.37
C PHE A 12 15.84 2.95 20.29
N VAL A 13 15.70 2.74 21.60
CA VAL A 13 16.81 2.86 22.54
C VAL A 13 17.48 1.50 22.63
N PHE A 14 18.72 1.39 22.22
CA PHE A 14 19.50 0.16 22.25
C PHE A 14 20.45 0.16 23.45
N ALA A 15 20.66 -1.03 24.02
CA ALA A 15 21.68 -1.24 25.04
C ALA A 15 23.07 -0.86 24.51
N ASP A 16 23.92 -0.36 25.40
CA ASP A 16 25.32 -0.13 25.11
C ASP A 16 26.09 -1.43 25.42
N THR A 17 26.26 -2.26 24.40
CA THR A 17 26.89 -3.57 24.52
C THR A 17 28.34 -3.53 24.05
N PRO A 18 29.25 -4.29 24.69
CA PRO A 18 30.65 -4.38 24.24
C PRO A 18 30.82 -5.02 22.88
N LEU A 19 29.85 -5.85 22.46
CA LEU A 19 29.80 -6.51 21.17
C LEU A 19 28.97 -5.68 20.20
N ARG A 20 29.61 -5.11 19.19
CA ARG A 20 28.94 -4.24 18.18
C ARG A 20 27.83 -4.93 17.39
N ASP A 21 27.79 -6.27 17.42
CA ASP A 21 26.84 -7.09 16.66
C ASP A 21 25.63 -7.53 17.49
N GLU A 22 25.57 -7.16 18.78
CA GLU A 22 24.46 -7.55 19.65
C GLU A 22 23.37 -6.48 19.65
N ILE A 23 22.14 -6.86 19.27
CA ILE A 23 20.99 -5.97 19.17
C ILE A 23 20.06 -6.25 20.34
N ILE A 24 19.97 -5.31 21.28
CA ILE A 24 19.08 -5.35 22.43
C ILE A 24 18.35 -4.01 22.51
N VAL A 25 17.03 -4.03 22.37
CA VAL A 25 16.18 -2.86 22.59
C VAL A 25 15.85 -2.78 24.07
N THR A 26 16.12 -1.65 24.69
CA THR A 26 15.86 -1.34 26.11
C THR A 26 14.75 -0.31 26.30
N GLY A 27 14.32 0.34 25.21
CA GLY A 27 13.24 1.31 25.28
C GLY A 27 12.76 1.74 23.91
N LEU A 28 11.56 2.32 23.87
CA LEU A 28 10.94 2.93 22.69
C LEU A 28 10.59 4.37 23.04
N ARG A 29 11.23 5.33 22.40
CA ARG A 29 10.82 6.74 22.49
C ARG A 29 9.62 6.97 21.60
N TYR A 30 8.71 7.81 22.06
CA TYR A 30 7.53 8.17 21.28
C TYR A 30 7.16 9.65 21.47
N GLU A 31 6.47 10.19 20.47
CA GLU A 31 5.76 11.47 20.50
C GLU A 31 4.26 11.21 20.57
N GLU A 32 3.50 12.05 21.28
CA GLU A 32 2.03 12.01 21.25
C GLU A 32 1.50 12.73 20.01
N VAL A 33 0.65 12.06 19.22
CA VAL A 33 0.17 12.60 17.93
C VAL A 33 -0.70 13.85 18.11
N ASP A 34 -1.43 13.93 19.22
CA ASP A 34 -2.34 15.04 19.51
C ASP A 34 -1.68 16.17 20.33
N ASN A 35 -0.40 16.03 20.70
CA ASN A 35 0.36 16.99 21.48
C ASN A 35 1.85 16.90 21.11
N ASP A 36 2.25 17.67 20.13
CA ASP A 36 3.59 17.65 19.53
C ASP A 36 4.73 17.95 20.56
N ASP A 37 4.42 18.51 21.73
CA ASP A 37 5.38 18.80 22.80
C ASP A 37 5.50 17.66 23.83
N ALA A 38 4.69 16.59 23.73
CA ALA A 38 4.70 15.49 24.68
C ALA A 38 5.46 14.28 24.13
N GLU A 39 6.62 14.05 24.70
CA GLU A 39 7.47 12.89 24.45
C GLU A 39 7.45 11.93 25.64
N GLY A 40 7.70 10.65 25.37
CA GLY A 40 7.81 9.65 26.41
C GLY A 40 8.71 8.49 26.03
N LEU A 41 8.91 7.60 27.01
CA LEU A 41 9.70 6.39 26.89
C LEU A 41 8.88 5.21 27.40
N ILE A 42 8.73 4.18 26.57
CA ILE A 42 8.27 2.87 26.98
C ILE A 42 9.53 2.05 27.31
N GLU A 43 9.70 1.68 28.56
CA GLU A 43 10.80 0.81 28.97
C GLU A 43 10.56 -0.62 28.45
N VAL A 44 11.61 -1.22 27.89
CA VAL A 44 11.63 -2.61 27.43
C VAL A 44 12.49 -3.41 28.42
N ARG A 45 11.86 -4.35 29.10
CA ARG A 45 12.52 -5.20 30.09
C ARG A 45 13.28 -6.34 29.40
N PRO A 46 14.21 -7.00 30.06
CA PRO A 46 15.00 -8.07 29.47
C PRO A 46 14.18 -9.26 28.92
N GLU A 47 13.00 -9.51 29.48
CA GLU A 47 12.07 -10.57 29.05
C GLU A 47 11.09 -10.12 27.97
N ASP A 48 11.00 -8.82 27.67
CA ASP A 48 10.07 -8.30 26.68
C ASP A 48 10.63 -8.48 25.25
N LEU A 49 9.73 -8.75 24.31
CA LEU A 49 10.05 -8.85 22.88
C LEU A 49 9.47 -7.66 22.14
N VAL A 50 10.24 -7.14 21.19
CA VAL A 50 9.86 -6.01 20.34
C VAL A 50 9.67 -6.49 18.91
N PHE A 51 8.50 -6.21 18.34
CA PHE A 51 8.17 -6.51 16.96
C PHE A 51 7.94 -5.20 16.22
N ASP A 52 8.74 -4.94 15.19
CA ASP A 52 8.62 -3.75 14.32
C ASP A 52 7.96 -4.15 12.99
N THR A 53 6.87 -3.46 12.65
CA THR A 53 6.26 -3.54 11.31
C THR A 53 6.93 -2.53 10.39
N ASN A 54 8.18 -2.77 10.06
CA ASN A 54 9.06 -1.87 9.33
C ASN A 54 8.56 -1.58 7.91
N GLY A 55 8.14 -0.35 7.66
CA GLY A 55 7.64 0.10 6.36
C GLY A 55 6.20 -0.34 6.04
N SER A 56 5.54 0.42 5.19
CA SER A 56 4.19 0.13 4.70
C SER A 56 4.06 0.55 3.23
N ILE A 57 3.42 -0.30 2.42
CA ILE A 57 3.11 0.01 1.01
C ILE A 57 2.03 1.08 0.85
N THR A 58 1.22 1.29 1.89
CA THR A 58 0.16 2.30 1.92
C THR A 58 0.57 3.58 2.63
N ASP A 59 1.83 3.67 3.04
CA ASP A 59 2.34 4.87 3.72
C ASP A 59 2.35 6.08 2.80
N SER A 60 2.11 7.26 3.37
CA SER A 60 2.03 8.54 2.64
C SER A 60 0.99 8.56 1.53
N THR A 61 -0.04 7.70 1.61
CA THR A 61 -1.16 7.72 0.68
C THR A 61 -1.90 9.05 0.79
N SER A 62 -2.13 9.70 -0.34
CA SER A 62 -2.99 10.88 -0.45
C SER A 62 -4.27 10.53 -1.20
N ILE A 63 -5.37 11.16 -0.79
CA ILE A 63 -6.72 10.85 -1.27
C ILE A 63 -7.33 12.11 -1.88
N GLY A 64 -7.99 11.95 -3.01
CA GLY A 64 -8.85 12.95 -3.64
C GLY A 64 -10.32 12.55 -3.55
N ASP A 65 -11.15 13.21 -4.33
CA ASP A 65 -12.58 12.90 -4.49
C ASP A 65 -13.02 13.05 -5.96
N LEU A 66 -14.34 13.03 -6.18
CA LEU A 66 -14.92 13.11 -7.52
C LEU A 66 -14.43 14.34 -8.28
N ASP A 67 -14.25 15.48 -7.63
CA ASP A 67 -13.94 16.77 -8.25
C ASP A 67 -12.59 17.36 -7.82
N THR A 68 -11.86 16.63 -6.95
CA THR A 68 -10.56 17.05 -6.42
C THR A 68 -9.50 15.98 -6.68
N ALA A 69 -8.39 16.39 -7.31
CA ALA A 69 -7.22 15.51 -7.48
C ALA A 69 -6.48 15.30 -6.15
N VAL A 70 -5.66 14.26 -6.09
CA VAL A 70 -4.79 14.00 -4.93
C VAL A 70 -3.74 15.12 -4.75
N VAL A 71 -3.36 15.38 -3.51
CA VAL A 71 -2.23 16.25 -3.18
C VAL A 71 -1.10 15.38 -2.65
N GLU A 72 0.02 15.33 -3.35
CA GLU A 72 1.12 14.44 -2.99
C GLU A 72 1.77 14.82 -1.65
N ASP A 73 2.02 13.82 -0.81
CA ASP A 73 2.89 13.94 0.36
C ASP A 73 4.31 13.55 -0.03
N HIS A 74 5.22 14.53 -0.03
CA HIS A 74 6.62 14.35 -0.43
C HIS A 74 7.56 13.96 0.74
N ARG A 75 7.04 13.80 1.97
CA ARG A 75 7.87 13.39 3.10
C ARG A 75 8.37 11.95 2.91
N TYR A 76 9.55 11.66 3.46
CA TYR A 76 10.03 10.28 3.54
C TYR A 76 9.04 9.42 4.33
N SER A 77 8.93 8.13 3.95
CA SER A 77 8.00 7.19 4.59
C SER A 77 8.12 7.20 6.12
N PRO A 78 7.11 7.68 6.86
CA PRO A 78 7.16 7.70 8.32
C PRO A 78 7.30 6.30 8.92
N SER A 79 6.68 5.28 8.34
CA SER A 79 6.76 3.90 8.82
C SER A 79 8.13 3.25 8.62
N ALA A 80 8.99 3.81 7.76
CA ALA A 80 10.34 3.31 7.52
C ALA A 80 11.42 4.04 8.35
N LEU A 81 11.05 5.10 9.09
CA LEU A 81 12.04 5.91 9.82
C LEU A 81 12.74 5.14 10.93
N LEU A 82 12.01 4.34 11.70
CA LEU A 82 12.60 3.49 12.76
C LEU A 82 13.59 2.49 12.16
N TRP A 83 13.21 1.82 11.10
CA TRP A 83 14.10 0.92 10.39
C TRP A 83 15.34 1.65 9.85
N LYS A 84 15.16 2.83 9.24
CA LYS A 84 16.28 3.64 8.72
C LYS A 84 17.26 4.02 9.82
N GLN A 85 16.74 4.40 10.99
CA GLN A 85 17.56 4.73 12.15
C GLN A 85 18.34 3.52 12.66
N ALA A 86 17.66 2.38 12.83
CA ALA A 86 18.30 1.14 13.28
C ALA A 86 19.35 0.64 12.26
N ALA A 87 19.06 0.70 10.96
CA ALA A 87 20.00 0.35 9.89
C ALA A 87 21.23 1.27 9.83
N GLY A 88 21.09 2.53 10.27
CA GLY A 88 22.22 3.43 10.44
C GLY A 88 23.18 3.02 11.57
N ARG A 89 22.71 2.25 12.55
CA ARG A 89 23.51 1.75 13.68
C ARG A 89 24.06 0.34 13.44
N PHE A 90 23.26 -0.53 12.80
CA PHE A 90 23.61 -1.93 12.59
C PHE A 90 23.60 -2.29 11.10
N TYR A 91 24.76 -2.72 10.60
CA TYR A 91 24.99 -2.97 9.17
C TYR A 91 24.15 -4.10 8.56
N ASN A 92 23.64 -5.02 9.40
CA ASN A 92 22.87 -6.20 8.98
C ASN A 92 21.36 -5.96 8.98
N LEU A 93 20.90 -4.72 9.12
CA LEU A 93 19.48 -4.36 9.09
C LEU A 93 19.02 -3.88 7.70
N GLY A 94 19.83 -4.05 6.66
CA GLY A 94 19.46 -3.75 5.29
C GLY A 94 19.53 -2.26 4.93
N HIS A 95 18.86 -1.89 3.83
CA HIS A 95 18.96 -0.58 3.21
C HIS A 95 17.56 -0.03 2.87
N PRO A 96 16.83 0.57 3.82
CA PRO A 96 15.45 1.05 3.60
C PRO A 96 15.33 2.05 2.44
N ASP A 97 16.38 2.83 2.15
CA ASP A 97 16.38 3.78 1.04
C ASP A 97 16.24 3.12 -0.35
N LYS A 98 16.50 1.81 -0.47
CA LYS A 98 16.22 1.05 -1.68
C LYS A 98 14.72 0.95 -1.99
N PHE A 99 13.88 1.08 -0.99
CA PHE A 99 12.44 0.92 -1.09
C PHE A 99 11.70 2.26 -1.03
N PHE A 100 12.23 3.24 -0.27
CA PHE A 100 11.49 4.45 0.10
C PHE A 100 12.10 5.75 -0.44
N ASN A 101 13.21 5.71 -1.16
CA ASN A 101 13.86 6.94 -1.65
C ASN A 101 13.39 7.34 -3.05
N ASP A 102 13.20 6.37 -3.96
CA ASP A 102 12.75 6.63 -5.34
C ASP A 102 11.32 6.11 -5.55
N ARG A 103 10.35 7.00 -5.41
CA ARG A 103 8.92 6.70 -5.56
C ARG A 103 8.53 6.36 -7.00
N SER A 104 9.25 6.90 -7.98
CA SER A 104 8.93 6.72 -9.40
C SER A 104 8.92 5.26 -9.85
N GLN A 105 9.59 4.38 -9.09
CA GLN A 105 9.65 2.95 -9.34
C GLN A 105 8.53 2.15 -8.67
N SER A 106 7.77 2.76 -7.75
CA SER A 106 6.84 2.04 -6.88
C SER A 106 5.47 2.68 -6.75
N GLU A 107 5.30 3.90 -7.25
CA GLU A 107 4.05 4.64 -7.11
C GLU A 107 2.95 4.11 -8.02
N TRP A 108 1.74 4.03 -7.46
CA TRP A 108 0.51 3.80 -8.20
C TRP A 108 -0.49 4.90 -7.88
N THR A 109 -1.39 5.18 -8.80
CA THR A 109 -2.61 5.93 -8.49
C THR A 109 -3.79 5.03 -8.78
N SER A 110 -4.58 4.76 -7.76
CA SER A 110 -5.82 3.99 -7.86
C SER A 110 -7.03 4.90 -7.74
N PHE A 111 -8.19 4.35 -8.06
CA PHE A 111 -9.48 5.01 -7.86
C PHE A 111 -10.55 3.97 -7.55
N THR A 112 -11.44 4.30 -6.62
CA THR A 112 -12.60 3.47 -6.30
C THR A 112 -13.86 4.19 -6.74
N VAL A 113 -14.68 3.54 -7.57
CA VAL A 113 -15.93 4.09 -8.09
C VAL A 113 -17.10 3.49 -7.35
N THR A 114 -18.03 4.33 -6.93
CA THR A 114 -19.33 3.93 -6.37
C THR A 114 -20.44 4.52 -7.21
N THR A 115 -21.39 3.68 -7.66
CA THR A 115 -22.55 4.06 -8.44
C THR A 115 -23.86 3.74 -7.70
N SER A 116 -24.95 4.42 -8.04
CA SER A 116 -26.27 4.20 -7.47
C SER A 116 -26.98 2.97 -8.06
N ASP A 117 -26.48 2.45 -9.16
CA ASP A 117 -26.98 1.27 -9.86
C ASP A 117 -25.82 0.42 -10.42
N HIS A 118 -26.13 -0.63 -11.16
CA HIS A 118 -25.15 -1.53 -11.74
C HIS A 118 -24.89 -1.30 -13.25
N ASP A 119 -25.41 -0.24 -13.84
CA ASP A 119 -25.33 -0.05 -15.30
C ASP A 119 -23.90 0.00 -15.79
N LEU A 120 -23.03 0.80 -15.13
CA LEU A 120 -21.62 0.88 -15.50
C LEU A 120 -20.87 -0.47 -15.30
N ILE A 121 -21.19 -1.22 -14.24
CA ILE A 121 -20.61 -2.55 -13.99
C ILE A 121 -21.08 -3.54 -15.07
N ASN A 122 -22.34 -3.47 -15.48
CA ASN A 122 -22.87 -4.32 -16.54
C ASN A 122 -22.19 -4.01 -17.89
N GLU A 123 -21.95 -2.73 -18.20
CA GLU A 123 -21.22 -2.33 -19.39
C GLU A 123 -19.76 -2.79 -19.37
N ILE A 124 -19.06 -2.65 -18.25
CA ILE A 124 -17.70 -3.17 -18.08
C ILE A 124 -17.71 -4.69 -18.32
N SER A 125 -18.65 -5.42 -17.69
CA SER A 125 -18.75 -6.87 -17.82
C SER A 125 -19.07 -7.30 -19.24
N ARG A 126 -19.95 -6.59 -19.94
CA ARG A 126 -20.29 -6.82 -21.34
C ARG A 126 -19.07 -6.67 -22.25
N LEU A 127 -18.34 -5.58 -22.09
CA LEU A 127 -17.20 -5.22 -22.95
C LEU A 127 -15.99 -6.09 -22.69
N THR A 128 -15.69 -6.37 -21.43
CA THR A 128 -14.54 -7.22 -21.04
C THR A 128 -14.85 -8.71 -21.14
N ARG A 129 -16.14 -9.09 -21.26
CA ARG A 129 -16.63 -10.48 -21.20
C ARG A 129 -16.26 -11.20 -19.90
N GLN A 130 -16.15 -10.42 -18.81
CA GLN A 130 -15.83 -10.92 -17.47
C GLN A 130 -16.97 -10.59 -16.51
N LEU A 131 -17.37 -11.56 -15.73
CA LEU A 131 -18.34 -11.34 -14.65
C LEU A 131 -17.62 -10.71 -13.44
N PRO A 132 -18.33 -9.92 -12.61
CA PRO A 132 -17.82 -9.43 -11.35
C PRO A 132 -17.19 -10.53 -10.50
N GLY A 133 -16.01 -10.27 -9.96
CA GLY A 133 -15.24 -11.22 -9.15
C GLY A 133 -14.31 -12.16 -9.93
N ASN A 134 -14.36 -12.19 -11.26
CA ASN A 134 -13.62 -13.18 -12.04
C ASN A 134 -12.22 -12.74 -12.47
N ALA A 135 -12.00 -11.47 -12.80
CA ALA A 135 -10.74 -11.07 -13.43
C ALA A 135 -10.31 -9.63 -13.15
N LEU A 136 -9.02 -9.44 -13.29
CA LEU A 136 -8.37 -8.15 -13.53
C LEU A 136 -8.36 -7.89 -15.04
N ASN A 137 -8.82 -6.72 -15.47
CA ASN A 137 -8.84 -6.29 -16.87
C ASN A 137 -7.85 -5.15 -17.08
N THR A 138 -6.83 -5.35 -17.90
CA THR A 138 -5.79 -4.35 -18.16
C THR A 138 -5.93 -3.81 -19.57
N PHE A 139 -5.99 -2.48 -19.73
CA PHE A 139 -5.90 -1.79 -21.00
C PHE A 139 -4.42 -1.63 -21.37
N VAL A 140 -3.89 -2.64 -22.07
CA VAL A 140 -2.45 -2.70 -22.41
C VAL A 140 -1.96 -1.56 -23.29
N ASP A 141 -2.89 -0.95 -24.05
CA ASP A 141 -2.61 0.19 -24.93
C ASP A 141 -2.83 1.54 -24.24
N SER A 142 -3.24 1.56 -22.97
CA SER A 142 -3.36 2.81 -22.24
C SER A 142 -1.99 3.34 -21.82
N THR A 143 -1.74 4.63 -22.06
CA THR A 143 -0.46 5.26 -21.70
C THR A 143 -0.17 5.20 -20.20
N PRO A 144 -1.15 5.43 -19.28
CA PRO A 144 -0.97 5.24 -17.85
C PRO A 144 -0.91 3.77 -17.40
N LEU A 145 -1.21 2.82 -18.27
CA LEU A 145 -1.36 1.38 -17.99
C LEU A 145 -2.43 1.13 -16.93
N ILE A 146 -3.69 1.37 -17.33
CA ILE A 146 -4.86 1.26 -16.45
C ILE A 146 -5.32 -0.19 -16.36
N SER A 147 -5.67 -0.60 -15.16
CA SER A 147 -6.33 -1.89 -14.88
C SER A 147 -7.60 -1.67 -14.07
N LEU A 148 -8.60 -2.53 -14.30
CA LEU A 148 -9.88 -2.54 -13.58
C LEU A 148 -10.10 -3.88 -12.87
N VAL A 149 -10.62 -3.81 -11.66
CA VAL A 149 -11.12 -4.94 -10.88
C VAL A 149 -12.57 -4.67 -10.53
N VAL A 150 -13.47 -5.44 -11.09
CA VAL A 150 -14.87 -5.42 -10.70
C VAL A 150 -15.06 -6.52 -9.67
N HIS A 151 -15.27 -6.16 -8.43
CA HIS A 151 -15.50 -7.09 -7.34
C HIS A 151 -16.85 -7.81 -7.49
N HIS A 152 -17.00 -8.95 -6.83
CA HIS A 152 -18.32 -9.56 -6.61
C HIS A 152 -19.21 -8.57 -5.84
N GLN A 153 -20.46 -8.41 -6.23
CA GLN A 153 -21.39 -7.45 -5.63
C GLN A 153 -22.41 -8.15 -4.71
N PRO A 154 -22.77 -7.59 -3.54
CA PRO A 154 -22.10 -6.46 -2.88
C PRO A 154 -20.72 -6.87 -2.35
N HIS A 155 -19.76 -5.95 -2.35
CA HIS A 155 -18.40 -6.20 -1.88
C HIS A 155 -18.17 -5.74 -0.44
N TYR A 156 -18.73 -4.59 -0.07
CA TYR A 156 -18.60 -4.02 1.26
C TYR A 156 -19.85 -4.28 2.12
N HIS A 157 -19.63 -4.47 3.42
CA HIS A 157 -20.72 -4.76 4.37
C HIS A 157 -21.83 -3.68 4.37
N ALA A 158 -21.48 -2.41 4.18
CA ALA A 158 -22.43 -1.30 4.14
C ALA A 158 -22.96 -0.97 2.74
N GLN A 159 -22.52 -1.70 1.71
CA GLN A 159 -22.99 -1.50 0.33
C GLN A 159 -24.42 -2.02 0.19
N THR A 160 -25.33 -1.19 -0.34
CA THR A 160 -26.69 -1.64 -0.65
C THR A 160 -26.70 -2.54 -1.91
N PRO A 161 -27.71 -3.41 -2.08
CA PRO A 161 -27.78 -4.28 -3.25
C PRO A 161 -27.86 -3.56 -4.59
N GLU A 162 -28.36 -2.31 -4.59
CA GLU A 162 -28.49 -1.49 -5.80
C GLU A 162 -27.17 -0.82 -6.20
N GLN A 163 -26.30 -0.56 -5.22
CA GLN A 163 -25.04 0.13 -5.46
C GLN A 163 -24.02 -0.77 -6.17
N GLY A 164 -23.34 -0.19 -7.15
CA GLY A 164 -22.20 -0.78 -7.79
C GLY A 164 -20.87 -0.24 -7.24
N VAL A 165 -19.87 -1.10 -7.04
CA VAL A 165 -18.52 -0.67 -6.65
C VAL A 165 -17.49 -1.42 -7.48
N PHE A 166 -16.52 -0.68 -8.01
CA PHE A 166 -15.34 -1.27 -8.63
C PHE A 166 -14.09 -0.44 -8.34
N TRP A 167 -12.95 -1.04 -8.56
CA TRP A 167 -11.63 -0.45 -8.35
C TRP A 167 -10.84 -0.44 -9.64
N GLY A 168 -10.05 0.61 -9.83
CA GLY A 168 -9.08 0.71 -10.90
C GLY A 168 -7.77 1.31 -10.42
N TYR A 169 -6.71 1.12 -11.20
CA TYR A 169 -5.41 1.73 -10.91
C TYR A 169 -4.59 1.91 -12.18
N ALA A 170 -3.67 2.87 -12.12
CA ALA A 170 -2.66 3.13 -13.14
C ALA A 170 -1.27 2.87 -12.56
N LEU A 171 -0.44 2.09 -13.28
CA LEU A 171 0.94 1.77 -12.89
C LEU A 171 1.94 2.86 -13.33
N HIS A 172 1.55 3.75 -14.25
CA HIS A 172 2.35 4.86 -14.70
C HIS A 172 1.61 6.20 -14.47
N PRO A 173 1.38 6.58 -13.20
CA PRO A 173 0.48 7.69 -12.88
C PRO A 173 0.96 9.06 -13.39
N ARG A 174 2.26 9.22 -13.64
CA ARG A 174 2.82 10.48 -14.19
C ARG A 174 2.70 10.59 -15.70
N ARG A 175 2.27 9.54 -16.38
CA ARG A 175 2.01 9.60 -17.82
C ARG A 175 0.64 10.22 -18.07
N PRO A 176 0.51 11.00 -19.19
CA PRO A 176 -0.78 11.58 -19.54
C PRO A 176 -1.80 10.50 -19.91
N GLY A 177 -3.06 10.77 -19.60
CA GLY A 177 -4.18 10.00 -20.13
C GLY A 177 -4.33 10.19 -21.64
N ASP A 178 -4.87 9.18 -22.30
CA ASP A 178 -5.04 9.16 -23.76
C ASP A 178 -6.25 10.00 -24.22
N PHE A 179 -7.19 10.26 -23.33
CA PHE A 179 -8.43 11.02 -23.60
C PHE A 179 -8.45 12.37 -22.86
N ILE A 180 -8.07 12.40 -21.58
CA ILE A 180 -8.04 13.63 -20.78
C ILE A 180 -6.76 14.43 -21.02
N GLY A 181 -5.65 13.78 -21.34
CA GLY A 181 -4.41 14.43 -21.77
C GLY A 181 -3.54 15.03 -20.66
N LYS A 182 -3.94 14.94 -19.38
CA LYS A 182 -3.08 15.33 -18.25
C LYS A 182 -2.55 14.10 -17.51
N PRO A 183 -1.46 14.22 -16.73
CA PRO A 183 -0.94 13.12 -15.92
C PRO A 183 -2.04 12.47 -15.07
N PHE A 184 -2.09 11.14 -15.02
CA PHE A 184 -3.17 10.42 -14.35
C PHE A 184 -3.28 10.80 -12.87
N ILE A 185 -2.15 11.04 -12.20
CA ILE A 185 -2.10 11.49 -10.79
C ILE A 185 -2.74 12.89 -10.58
N GLU A 186 -2.75 13.72 -11.61
CA GLU A 186 -3.32 15.08 -11.54
C GLU A 186 -4.81 15.11 -11.91
N MET A 187 -5.39 13.96 -12.28
CA MET A 187 -6.81 13.85 -12.58
C MET A 187 -7.66 13.83 -11.32
N THR A 188 -8.81 14.49 -11.38
CA THR A 188 -9.90 14.28 -10.41
C THR A 188 -10.51 12.89 -10.59
N GLY A 189 -11.28 12.43 -9.61
CA GLY A 189 -11.99 11.16 -9.73
C GLY A 189 -12.87 11.09 -10.99
N ARG A 190 -13.57 12.18 -11.30
CA ARG A 190 -14.40 12.33 -12.52
C ARG A 190 -13.56 12.10 -13.79
N GLU A 191 -12.42 12.73 -13.87
CA GLU A 191 -11.53 12.62 -15.03
C GLU A 191 -10.92 11.22 -15.17
N MET A 192 -10.56 10.56 -14.06
CA MET A 192 -10.08 9.16 -14.09
C MET A 192 -11.15 8.21 -14.61
N LEU A 193 -12.41 8.42 -14.22
CA LEU A 193 -13.52 7.62 -14.72
C LEU A 193 -13.78 7.90 -16.22
N LEU A 194 -13.76 9.16 -16.65
CA LEU A 194 -13.91 9.52 -18.08
C LEU A 194 -12.78 8.94 -18.93
N GLU A 195 -11.54 8.99 -18.46
CA GLU A 195 -10.39 8.34 -19.10
C GLU A 195 -10.64 6.83 -19.27
N THR A 196 -11.16 6.17 -18.22
CA THR A 196 -11.49 4.75 -18.22
C THR A 196 -12.62 4.42 -19.19
N ILE A 197 -13.68 5.22 -19.24
CA ILE A 197 -14.79 5.06 -20.20
C ILE A 197 -14.28 5.23 -21.63
N GLY A 198 -13.36 6.16 -21.87
CA GLY A 198 -12.71 6.30 -23.16
C GLY A 198 -12.02 5.01 -23.62
N HIS A 199 -11.28 4.33 -22.73
CA HIS A 199 -10.64 3.05 -23.05
C HIS A 199 -11.66 1.92 -23.28
N LEU A 200 -12.74 1.88 -22.50
CA LEU A 200 -13.86 0.95 -22.76
C LEU A 200 -14.49 1.20 -24.12
N GLY A 201 -14.63 2.46 -24.52
CA GLY A 201 -15.15 2.84 -25.84
C GLY A 201 -14.29 2.35 -27.02
N ARG A 202 -12.96 2.22 -26.87
CA ARG A 202 -12.09 1.65 -27.92
C ARG A 202 -12.43 0.20 -28.26
N ILE A 203 -12.97 -0.55 -27.34
CA ILE A 203 -13.34 -1.97 -27.53
C ILE A 203 -14.83 -2.16 -27.78
N ASP A 204 -15.64 -1.09 -27.70
CA ASP A 204 -17.08 -1.14 -27.97
C ASP A 204 -17.37 -0.93 -29.45
N THR A 205 -17.70 -2.00 -30.15
CA THR A 205 -18.03 -2.02 -31.59
C THR A 205 -19.52 -2.01 -31.86
N THR A 206 -20.35 -1.69 -30.87
CA THR A 206 -21.81 -1.65 -31.04
C THR A 206 -22.27 -0.39 -31.76
N ALA A 207 -23.52 -0.38 -32.23
CA ALA A 207 -24.11 0.80 -32.89
C ALA A 207 -24.32 1.99 -31.93
N HIS A 208 -24.36 1.74 -30.65
CA HIS A 208 -24.48 2.72 -29.57
C HIS A 208 -23.39 2.42 -28.52
N PRO A 209 -22.16 2.87 -28.77
CA PRO A 209 -21.04 2.58 -27.88
C PRO A 209 -21.23 3.25 -26.51
N ILE A 210 -20.53 2.75 -25.50
CA ILE A 210 -20.57 3.28 -24.13
C ILE A 210 -20.28 4.79 -24.09
N THR A 211 -19.48 5.30 -25.02
CA THR A 211 -19.17 6.74 -25.15
C THR A 211 -20.37 7.61 -25.52
N ASP A 212 -21.42 7.06 -26.12
CA ASP A 212 -22.66 7.79 -26.41
C ASP A 212 -23.53 7.99 -25.15
N ARG A 213 -23.26 7.21 -24.11
CA ARG A 213 -24.01 7.17 -22.84
C ARG A 213 -23.26 7.77 -21.64
N VAL A 214 -22.17 8.52 -21.90
CA VAL A 214 -21.30 9.05 -20.83
C VAL A 214 -22.09 9.86 -19.82
N ASP A 215 -22.94 10.80 -20.27
CA ASP A 215 -23.73 11.65 -19.35
C ASP A 215 -24.72 10.83 -18.51
N GLU A 216 -25.34 9.82 -19.09
CA GLU A 216 -26.25 8.91 -18.41
C GLU A 216 -25.51 8.11 -17.32
N LEU A 217 -24.37 7.50 -17.67
CA LEU A 217 -23.55 6.73 -16.75
C LEU A 217 -22.96 7.61 -15.65
N MET A 218 -22.46 8.79 -15.98
CA MET A 218 -21.95 9.74 -15.00
C MET A 218 -23.01 10.25 -14.03
N ALA A 219 -24.26 10.30 -14.43
CA ALA A 219 -25.37 10.70 -13.54
C ALA A 219 -25.64 9.67 -12.42
N THR A 220 -25.22 8.41 -12.59
CA THR A 220 -25.36 7.37 -11.56
C THR A 220 -24.16 7.32 -10.59
N VAL A 221 -23.09 8.06 -10.87
CA VAL A 221 -21.87 8.05 -10.05
C VAL A 221 -22.13 8.81 -8.73
N ILE A 222 -22.03 8.09 -7.61
CA ILE A 222 -22.11 8.67 -6.26
C ILE A 222 -20.76 9.31 -5.90
N ASN A 223 -19.67 8.58 -6.12
CA ASN A 223 -18.33 9.08 -5.84
C ASN A 223 -17.25 8.32 -6.65
N VAL A 224 -16.14 8.98 -6.86
CA VAL A 224 -14.88 8.36 -7.31
C VAL A 224 -13.79 8.88 -6.39
N VAL A 225 -13.11 7.97 -5.70
CA VAL A 225 -12.06 8.29 -4.74
C VAL A 225 -10.70 7.95 -5.32
N PRO A 226 -9.96 8.92 -5.86
CA PRO A 226 -8.55 8.75 -6.20
C PRO A 226 -7.70 8.50 -4.96
N ALA A 227 -6.70 7.63 -5.07
CA ALA A 227 -5.72 7.40 -4.04
C ALA A 227 -4.34 7.21 -4.66
N HIS A 228 -3.43 8.14 -4.37
CA HIS A 228 -2.03 8.01 -4.78
C HIS A 228 -1.23 7.32 -3.68
N MET A 229 -0.61 6.20 -4.02
CA MET A 229 0.19 5.37 -3.13
C MET A 229 1.65 5.36 -3.61
N PRO A 230 2.53 6.16 -3.00
CA PRO A 230 3.91 6.31 -3.48
C PRO A 230 4.76 5.05 -3.34
N TYR A 231 4.37 4.13 -2.47
CA TYR A 231 5.13 2.92 -2.16
C TYR A 231 4.40 1.61 -2.49
N ALA A 232 3.32 1.67 -3.28
CA ALA A 232 2.44 0.52 -3.54
C ALA A 232 3.17 -0.75 -3.99
N SER A 233 4.21 -0.63 -4.81
CA SER A 233 5.04 -1.76 -5.25
C SER A 233 6.50 -1.69 -4.78
N ALA A 234 6.82 -0.87 -3.80
CA ALA A 234 8.19 -0.69 -3.30
C ALA A 234 8.86 -1.99 -2.88
N LEU A 235 8.08 -2.93 -2.34
CA LEU A 235 8.57 -4.26 -1.96
C LEU A 235 9.14 -5.08 -3.14
N PHE A 236 8.81 -4.72 -4.40
CA PHE A 236 9.34 -5.33 -5.62
C PHE A 236 10.53 -4.58 -6.23
N ASN A 237 10.96 -3.46 -5.65
CA ASN A 237 12.10 -2.70 -6.15
C ASN A 237 13.33 -3.59 -6.30
N ARG A 238 14.15 -3.30 -7.32
CA ARG A 238 15.37 -4.05 -7.58
C ARG A 238 16.31 -3.98 -6.37
N ARG A 239 16.63 -5.14 -5.80
CA ARG A 239 17.39 -5.29 -4.58
C ARG A 239 18.19 -6.59 -4.52
N THR A 240 19.03 -6.70 -3.51
CA THR A 240 19.65 -7.95 -3.06
C THR A 240 18.92 -8.48 -1.82
N THR A 241 19.19 -9.71 -1.42
CA THR A 241 18.67 -10.29 -0.17
C THR A 241 19.20 -9.57 1.08
N LEU A 242 20.30 -8.82 0.95
CA LEU A 242 20.89 -8.05 2.05
C LEU A 242 20.22 -6.67 2.24
N ASP A 243 19.35 -6.25 1.33
CA ASP A 243 18.69 -4.96 1.42
C ASP A 243 17.47 -4.96 2.37
N ARG A 244 16.98 -6.13 2.77
CA ARG A 244 15.98 -6.32 3.83
C ARG A 244 16.62 -6.88 5.09
N PRO A 245 16.15 -6.51 6.29
CA PRO A 245 16.57 -7.20 7.50
C PRO A 245 16.02 -8.64 7.49
N LYS A 246 16.74 -9.58 8.09
CA LYS A 246 16.14 -10.87 8.45
C LYS A 246 14.98 -10.61 9.42
N VAL A 247 14.00 -11.51 9.46
CA VAL A 247 12.90 -11.45 10.44
C VAL A 247 13.45 -11.29 11.87
N VAL A 248 14.39 -12.11 12.27
CA VAL A 248 15.20 -11.89 13.47
C VAL A 248 16.64 -11.68 12.97
N PRO A 249 17.17 -10.45 13.08
CA PRO A 249 18.54 -10.15 12.65
C PRO A 249 19.57 -10.94 13.46
N ASP A 250 20.68 -11.28 12.82
CA ASP A 250 21.79 -11.92 13.53
C ASP A 250 22.25 -11.01 14.69
N GLY A 251 22.44 -11.60 15.86
CA GLY A 251 22.79 -10.88 17.10
C GLY A 251 21.60 -10.27 17.84
N SER A 252 20.40 -10.28 17.30
CA SER A 252 19.22 -9.77 18.00
C SER A 252 18.81 -10.70 19.16
N LYS A 253 18.55 -10.09 20.33
CA LYS A 253 18.06 -10.78 21.53
C LYS A 253 16.56 -10.63 21.72
N ASN A 254 15.99 -9.49 21.32
CA ASN A 254 14.59 -9.19 21.58
C ASN A 254 13.89 -8.37 20.49
N LEU A 255 14.56 -8.08 19.35
CA LEU A 255 13.96 -7.34 18.21
C LEU A 255 13.72 -8.27 17.04
N ALA A 256 12.52 -8.20 16.47
CA ALA A 256 12.19 -8.80 15.18
C ALA A 256 11.45 -7.81 14.27
N PHE A 257 11.62 -7.99 12.95
CA PHE A 257 10.91 -7.25 11.91
C PHE A 257 9.80 -8.13 11.32
N VAL A 258 8.57 -7.64 11.34
CA VAL A 258 7.37 -8.43 10.97
C VAL A 258 6.55 -7.72 9.89
N SER A 259 7.13 -7.51 8.73
CA SER A 259 6.46 -6.88 7.60
C SER A 259 6.86 -7.53 6.28
N GLN A 260 6.28 -7.05 5.18
CA GLN A 260 6.69 -7.43 3.83
C GLN A 260 8.06 -6.89 3.44
N PHE A 261 8.66 -6.02 4.25
CA PHE A 261 10.03 -5.53 4.10
C PHE A 261 11.05 -6.29 4.97
N ALA A 262 10.65 -7.32 5.70
CA ALA A 262 11.57 -8.30 6.28
C ALA A 262 11.89 -9.40 5.27
N GLU A 263 13.09 -9.98 5.31
CA GLU A 263 13.49 -11.04 4.39
C GLU A 263 13.00 -12.41 4.86
N MET A 264 12.14 -13.02 4.06
CA MET A 264 11.62 -14.38 4.25
C MET A 264 12.09 -15.25 3.07
N PRO A 265 12.99 -16.20 3.28
CA PRO A 265 13.39 -17.14 2.23
C PRO A 265 12.19 -17.98 1.75
N PHE A 266 12.13 -18.19 0.43
CA PHE A 266 11.15 -19.08 -0.23
C PHE A 266 9.69 -18.63 -0.19
N ASP A 267 9.41 -17.45 0.32
CA ASP A 267 8.05 -16.88 0.31
C ASP A 267 7.94 -15.71 -0.67
N MET A 268 6.73 -15.55 -1.19
CA MET A 268 6.41 -14.43 -2.08
C MET A 268 5.81 -13.28 -1.28
N VAL A 269 6.40 -12.11 -1.38
CA VAL A 269 5.85 -10.86 -0.82
C VAL A 269 4.47 -10.55 -1.42
N PHE A 270 3.75 -9.62 -0.80
CA PHE A 270 2.42 -9.18 -1.23
C PHE A 270 1.30 -10.20 -0.96
N THR A 271 1.53 -11.13 -0.04
CA THR A 271 0.53 -12.13 0.39
C THR A 271 0.33 -12.08 1.90
N GLU A 272 -0.89 -12.39 2.37
CA GLU A 272 -1.17 -12.56 3.80
C GLU A 272 -0.31 -13.66 4.41
N GLN A 273 -0.12 -14.75 3.67
CA GLN A 273 0.74 -15.86 4.08
C GLN A 273 2.14 -15.38 4.46
N TYR A 274 2.73 -14.48 3.67
CA TYR A 274 4.06 -13.91 3.97
C TYR A 274 4.07 -13.26 5.36
N SER A 275 3.07 -12.43 5.65
CA SER A 275 2.97 -11.72 6.92
C SER A 275 2.77 -12.67 8.10
N VAL A 276 1.91 -13.68 7.95
CA VAL A 276 1.68 -14.71 8.99
C VAL A 276 2.96 -15.50 9.26
N ARG A 277 3.65 -15.97 8.23
CA ARG A 277 4.90 -16.73 8.41
C ARG A 277 6.01 -15.88 8.99
N CYS A 278 6.12 -14.63 8.58
CA CYS A 278 7.05 -13.68 9.17
C CYS A 278 6.84 -13.56 10.69
N ALA A 279 5.59 -13.38 11.13
CA ALA A 279 5.26 -13.32 12.56
C ALA A 279 5.55 -14.65 13.29
N GLN A 280 5.26 -15.79 12.68
CA GLN A 280 5.58 -17.10 13.24
C GLN A 280 7.10 -17.29 13.42
N VAL A 281 7.88 -17.00 12.41
CA VAL A 281 9.36 -17.09 12.47
C VAL A 281 9.91 -16.17 13.55
N ALA A 282 9.39 -14.93 13.66
CA ALA A 282 9.79 -13.98 14.68
C ALA A 282 9.61 -14.56 16.09
N VAL A 283 8.39 -15.05 16.37
CA VAL A 283 8.04 -15.61 17.70
C VAL A 283 8.83 -16.88 17.99
N TYR A 284 8.90 -17.82 17.05
CA TYR A 284 9.59 -19.09 17.28
C TYR A 284 11.08 -18.89 17.52
N THR A 285 11.72 -18.02 16.72
CA THR A 285 13.15 -17.74 16.85
C THR A 285 13.46 -17.06 18.19
N LEU A 286 12.73 -15.98 18.54
CA LEU A 286 13.01 -15.23 19.76
C LEU A 286 12.70 -16.03 21.03
N LEU A 287 11.74 -16.95 21.00
CA LEU A 287 11.41 -17.84 22.11
C LEU A 287 12.20 -19.15 22.11
N GLY A 288 13.07 -19.38 21.13
CA GLY A 288 13.84 -20.62 21.01
C GLY A 288 12.96 -21.86 20.78
N LEU A 289 11.81 -21.71 20.11
CA LEU A 289 10.89 -22.81 19.83
C LEU A 289 11.32 -23.55 18.56
N ASP A 290 11.48 -24.88 18.67
CA ASP A 290 11.72 -25.76 17.51
C ASP A 290 10.39 -26.00 16.76
N LYS A 291 10.07 -25.10 15.83
CA LYS A 291 8.88 -25.15 14.98
C LYS A 291 9.29 -24.94 13.52
N PRO A 292 8.60 -25.62 12.56
CA PRO A 292 8.89 -25.46 11.15
C PRO A 292 8.47 -24.09 10.61
#